data_c11526e4cf2234a96fbb493576554792
#
_entry.id   c11526e4cf2234a96fbb493576554792
#
_cell.length_a   1.000
_cell.length_b   1.000
_cell.length_c   1.000
_cell.angle_alpha   90.00
_cell.angle_beta   90.00
_cell.angle_gamma   90.00
#
_symmetry.space_group_name_H-M   'P 1'
#
loop_
_entity.id
_entity.type
_entity.pdbx_description
1 polymer ?
#
loop_
_entity_poly.entity_id
_entity_poly.type
_entity_poly.pdbx_seq_one_letter_code
_entity_poly.pdbx_strand_id
1 'polypeptide(L)'
;MKNKIEILQDKIKSAHLGGGQTRIDSQHKKGKLTARERIHFLLDEGSFEEIGMLVTHRSTDFGMEQEKYFGDGVITGYGTINGRLTYVFSQDFTVFGGSLSETHAEKICKVMEMAMKNGAPIIGLNDSGGARIQEGVVSLGGYADIFYRNVQASGVIPQLSAIMGPCAGGAVYSPAITDFILMVENTSYMFVTGPNVVKTVTHEEVSSEELGGATTHATKSGVTHFACANELDAISHVKKLLSYVPQNCEELPPSLPYEIADENRPTLNEVLPQNVSQPYDVRDIISTVTDADSFLEVHKDYAENMVVGFARLAGRSLGIVANQPAYLAGVLDNHASVKAARFVRFCDSFNIPLLVFEDVPGFLPGTDQEWNGIINNGAKLLYAFSEATVPRITVITRKAYGGAYDVMNSKHIGADMNYAWPSAEIAVMGAKGAAEIIFKREITAAQNPQDKWLEKEKLYSEIFANPYRAAERGFVDEVIEPSQTRVKLIKAFKMLENKVVNNPRKKHGNIPL
;
A
#
# COMPACT_ATOMS: atom_id res chain seq x y z
N MET A 1 21.29 21.58 43.94
CA MET A 1 21.28 21.13 42.55
C MET A 1 21.61 19.63 42.44
N LYS A 2 22.71 19.13 43.02
CA LYS A 2 23.13 17.72 42.95
C LYS A 2 22.02 16.71 43.30
N ASN A 3 21.38 16.86 44.44
CA ASN A 3 20.24 16.01 44.88
C ASN A 3 19.05 16.07 43.87
N LYS A 4 18.77 17.24 43.27
CA LYS A 4 17.68 17.35 42.26
C LYS A 4 18.01 16.60 40.95
N ILE A 5 19.30 16.57 40.58
CA ILE A 5 19.78 15.82 39.40
C ILE A 5 19.69 14.31 39.68
N GLU A 6 20.06 13.87 40.86
CA GLU A 6 19.93 12.47 41.29
C GLU A 6 18.47 11.99 41.22
N ILE A 7 17.53 12.77 41.76
CA ILE A 7 16.07 12.49 41.66
C ILE A 7 15.61 12.39 40.19
N LEU A 8 16.07 13.28 39.30
CA LEU A 8 15.74 13.23 37.90
C LEU A 8 16.28 11.93 37.25
N GLN A 9 17.53 11.59 37.52
CA GLN A 9 18.14 10.36 37.01
C GLN A 9 17.41 9.10 37.46
N ASP A 10 16.95 9.04 38.71
CA ASP A 10 16.17 7.91 39.21
C ASP A 10 14.81 7.81 38.54
N LYS A 11 14.14 8.94 38.27
CA LYS A 11 12.87 8.94 37.50
C LYS A 11 13.09 8.48 36.05
N ILE A 12 14.16 8.92 35.39
CA ILE A 12 14.53 8.47 34.04
C ILE A 12 14.80 6.97 34.02
N LYS A 13 15.57 6.45 34.97
CA LYS A 13 15.80 5.00 35.11
C LYS A 13 14.49 4.22 35.29
N SER A 14 13.60 4.71 36.15
CA SER A 14 12.27 4.10 36.33
C SER A 14 11.44 4.14 35.06
N ALA A 15 11.44 5.25 34.32
CA ALA A 15 10.74 5.34 33.02
C ALA A 15 11.29 4.34 31.97
N HIS A 16 12.60 4.11 31.98
CA HIS A 16 13.23 3.15 31.07
C HIS A 16 12.87 1.69 31.38
N LEU A 17 12.55 1.37 32.64
CA LEU A 17 12.12 0.02 33.04
C LEU A 17 10.68 -0.29 32.66
N GLY A 18 9.86 0.71 32.28
CA GLY A 18 8.45 0.48 31.95
C GLY A 18 7.71 -0.32 33.01
N GLY A 19 7.17 -1.47 32.66
CA GLY A 19 6.49 -2.37 33.58
C GLY A 19 7.41 -3.23 34.47
N GLY A 20 8.74 -3.05 34.39
CA GLY A 20 9.76 -3.74 35.18
C GLY A 20 10.41 -4.92 34.47
N GLN A 21 11.59 -5.32 34.99
CA GLN A 21 12.46 -6.30 34.35
C GLN A 21 11.77 -7.64 34.06
N THR A 22 10.97 -8.16 34.98
CA THR A 22 10.25 -9.42 34.77
C THR A 22 9.32 -9.40 33.55
N ARG A 23 8.66 -8.27 33.30
CA ARG A 23 7.78 -8.12 32.13
C ARG A 23 8.59 -7.94 30.85
N ILE A 24 9.73 -7.25 30.91
CA ILE A 24 10.71 -7.16 29.80
C ILE A 24 11.20 -8.56 29.42
N ASP A 25 11.65 -9.35 30.39
CA ASP A 25 12.13 -10.73 30.16
C ASP A 25 11.02 -11.61 29.55
N SER A 26 9.77 -11.39 29.93
CA SER A 26 8.61 -12.07 29.34
C SER A 26 8.38 -11.71 27.87
N GLN A 27 8.63 -10.46 27.47
CA GLN A 27 8.58 -10.05 26.05
C GLN A 27 9.69 -10.72 25.25
N HIS A 28 10.91 -10.67 25.74
CA HIS A 28 12.05 -11.31 25.06
C HIS A 28 11.87 -12.83 24.90
N LYS A 29 11.31 -13.52 25.91
CA LYS A 29 10.97 -14.96 25.81
C LYS A 29 9.97 -15.29 24.70
N LYS A 30 9.13 -14.32 24.31
CA LYS A 30 8.18 -14.44 23.19
C LYS A 30 8.79 -14.04 21.85
N GLY A 31 10.09 -13.75 21.79
CA GLY A 31 10.77 -13.26 20.59
C GLY A 31 10.44 -11.82 20.21
N LYS A 32 9.89 -11.04 21.15
CA LYS A 32 9.48 -9.64 20.92
C LYS A 32 10.49 -8.67 21.55
N LEU A 33 10.68 -7.54 20.90
CA LEU A 33 11.42 -6.40 21.42
C LEU A 33 10.56 -5.57 22.38
N THR A 34 11.19 -4.80 23.25
CA THR A 34 10.52 -3.75 24.03
C THR A 34 10.21 -2.54 23.14
N ALA A 35 9.29 -1.69 23.59
CA ALA A 35 8.95 -0.46 22.87
C ALA A 35 10.18 0.46 22.63
N ARG A 36 11.12 0.52 23.57
CA ARG A 36 12.37 1.31 23.42
C ARG A 36 13.34 0.69 22.42
N GLU A 37 13.52 -0.62 22.46
CA GLU A 37 14.37 -1.34 21.51
C GLU A 37 13.85 -1.16 20.07
N ARG A 38 12.52 -1.22 19.86
CA ARG A 38 11.89 -0.96 18.55
C ARG A 38 12.23 0.43 18.03
N ILE A 39 12.14 1.47 18.87
CA ILE A 39 12.52 2.85 18.48
C ILE A 39 14.01 2.94 18.19
N HIS A 40 14.86 2.31 19.01
CA HIS A 40 16.31 2.30 18.81
C HIS A 40 16.71 1.66 17.47
N PHE A 41 16.07 0.56 17.08
CA PHE A 41 16.31 -0.06 15.76
C PHE A 41 15.69 0.72 14.59
N LEU A 42 14.61 1.47 14.84
CA LEU A 42 13.93 2.24 13.80
C LEU A 42 14.66 3.54 13.45
N LEU A 43 15.09 4.30 14.42
CA LEU A 43 15.69 5.63 14.20
C LEU A 43 17.20 5.55 14.06
N ASP A 44 17.79 6.60 13.47
CA ASP A 44 19.24 6.76 13.38
C ASP A 44 19.84 6.85 14.80
N GLU A 45 21.01 6.29 15.00
CA GLU A 45 21.69 6.25 16.30
C GLU A 45 21.84 7.64 16.90
N GLY A 46 21.41 7.79 18.16
CA GLY A 46 21.50 9.05 18.92
C GLY A 46 20.54 10.14 18.49
N SER A 47 19.65 9.90 17.52
CA SER A 47 18.72 10.93 17.03
C SER A 47 17.41 11.02 17.82
N PHE A 48 17.09 10.05 18.66
CA PHE A 48 15.81 10.01 19.36
C PHE A 48 15.68 11.01 20.48
N GLU A 49 14.65 11.84 20.42
CA GLU A 49 14.24 12.78 21.47
C GLU A 49 12.85 12.41 22.00
N GLU A 50 12.79 11.94 23.24
CA GLU A 50 11.54 11.48 23.86
C GLU A 50 10.69 12.64 24.37
N ILE A 51 9.40 12.61 24.07
CA ILE A 51 8.41 13.60 24.53
C ILE A 51 7.46 12.92 25.52
N GLY A 52 7.27 13.52 26.71
CA GLY A 52 6.32 13.04 27.71
C GLY A 52 6.78 11.81 28.48
N MET A 53 8.10 11.59 28.64
CA MET A 53 8.68 10.46 29.37
C MET A 53 8.10 10.30 30.79
N LEU A 54 7.87 11.39 31.51
CA LEU A 54 7.43 11.38 32.91
C LEU A 54 5.91 11.51 33.10
N VAL A 55 5.14 11.46 32.02
CA VAL A 55 3.66 11.44 32.08
C VAL A 55 3.19 10.16 32.73
N THR A 56 2.16 10.23 33.58
CA THR A 56 1.47 9.08 34.16
C THR A 56 -0.04 9.21 33.99
N HIS A 57 -0.79 8.11 34.03
CA HIS A 57 -2.25 8.16 33.97
C HIS A 57 -2.86 8.95 35.13
N ARG A 58 -4.11 9.41 34.97
CA ARG A 58 -4.85 10.22 35.96
C ARG A 58 -5.89 9.40 36.72
N SER A 59 -6.12 8.14 36.33
CA SER A 59 -7.13 7.30 36.98
C SER A 59 -6.84 7.07 38.45
N THR A 60 -7.91 7.13 39.26
CA THR A 60 -7.91 6.86 40.69
C THR A 60 -8.81 5.68 41.08
N ASP A 61 -9.61 5.17 40.12
CA ASP A 61 -10.54 4.09 40.35
C ASP A 61 -9.82 2.74 40.37
N PHE A 62 -10.40 1.75 41.04
CA PHE A 62 -9.92 0.37 41.11
C PHE A 62 -8.46 0.23 41.59
N GLY A 63 -7.96 1.14 42.44
CA GLY A 63 -6.60 1.10 42.97
C GLY A 63 -5.51 1.61 42.00
N MET A 64 -5.90 2.18 40.88
CA MET A 64 -4.96 2.68 39.86
C MET A 64 -4.04 3.79 40.38
N GLU A 65 -4.44 4.54 41.40
CA GLU A 65 -3.61 5.59 42.02
C GLU A 65 -2.28 5.05 42.58
N GLN A 66 -2.23 3.75 42.90
CA GLN A 66 -1.05 3.08 43.44
C GLN A 66 -0.13 2.48 42.36
N GLU A 67 -0.63 2.34 41.14
CA GLU A 67 0.08 1.72 40.01
C GLU A 67 0.49 2.77 38.94
N LYS A 68 1.41 3.67 39.29
CA LYS A 68 1.87 4.76 38.40
C LYS A 68 3.16 4.36 37.66
N TYR A 69 3.06 4.20 36.35
CA TYR A 69 4.22 3.97 35.48
C TYR A 69 4.50 5.23 34.65
N PHE A 70 5.77 5.66 34.61
CA PHE A 70 6.17 6.77 33.74
C PHE A 70 6.02 6.37 32.26
N GLY A 71 5.58 7.32 31.44
CA GLY A 71 5.30 7.12 30.04
C GLY A 71 3.91 6.57 29.74
N ASP A 72 3.23 6.02 30.74
CA ASP A 72 1.85 5.48 30.68
C ASP A 72 1.60 4.51 29.51
N GLY A 73 2.54 3.58 29.31
CA GLY A 73 2.40 2.50 28.32
C GLY A 73 2.62 2.92 26.86
N VAL A 74 3.16 4.11 26.60
CA VAL A 74 3.58 4.51 25.26
C VAL A 74 4.82 5.42 25.30
N ILE A 75 5.78 5.14 24.44
CA ILE A 75 6.95 5.97 24.22
C ILE A 75 6.67 6.81 22.98
N THR A 76 6.80 8.13 23.08
CA THR A 76 6.50 9.09 22.01
C THR A 76 7.65 10.04 21.82
N GLY A 77 7.92 10.45 20.60
CA GLY A 77 8.99 11.40 20.32
C GLY A 77 9.26 11.55 18.83
N TYR A 78 10.45 12.02 18.51
CA TYR A 78 10.94 12.17 17.15
C TYR A 78 12.43 11.84 17.06
N GLY A 79 12.88 11.60 15.85
CA GLY A 79 14.27 11.38 15.50
C GLY A 79 14.43 11.44 14.00
N THR A 80 15.46 10.79 13.47
CA THR A 80 15.65 10.71 12.02
C THR A 80 15.70 9.27 11.52
N ILE A 81 15.33 9.09 10.27
CA ILE A 81 15.57 7.87 9.49
C ILE A 81 16.29 8.28 8.22
N ASN A 82 17.53 7.82 8.06
CA ASN A 82 18.42 8.25 6.97
C ASN A 82 18.53 9.79 6.90
N GLY A 83 18.68 10.44 8.07
CA GLY A 83 18.77 11.89 8.21
C GLY A 83 17.47 12.67 8.06
N ARG A 84 16.35 12.02 7.77
CA ARG A 84 15.03 12.66 7.58
C ARG A 84 14.21 12.64 8.87
N LEU A 85 13.68 13.81 9.27
CA LEU A 85 12.83 13.94 10.45
C LEU A 85 11.64 12.98 10.38
N THR A 86 11.40 12.26 11.46
CA THR A 86 10.31 11.29 11.59
C THR A 86 9.77 11.31 13.01
N TYR A 87 8.46 11.34 13.16
CA TYR A 87 7.79 11.21 14.44
C TYR A 87 7.42 9.75 14.68
N VAL A 88 7.44 9.33 15.95
CA VAL A 88 7.18 7.94 16.33
C VAL A 88 6.42 7.86 17.64
N PHE A 89 5.53 6.88 17.72
CA PHE A 89 5.04 6.36 18.99
C PHE A 89 5.20 4.83 19.00
N SER A 90 5.55 4.27 20.17
CA SER A 90 5.70 2.84 20.38
C SER A 90 4.96 2.42 21.65
N GLN A 91 3.95 1.57 21.51
CA GLN A 91 3.17 1.08 22.64
C GLN A 91 3.97 0.06 23.44
N ASP A 92 4.00 0.24 24.74
CA ASP A 92 4.74 -0.62 25.67
C ASP A 92 3.83 -1.64 26.32
N PHE A 93 3.84 -2.85 25.80
CA PHE A 93 3.03 -3.95 26.31
C PHE A 93 3.38 -4.34 27.76
N THR A 94 4.56 -3.96 28.27
CA THR A 94 4.96 -4.22 29.66
C THR A 94 4.15 -3.40 30.68
N VAL A 95 3.54 -2.27 30.23
CA VAL A 95 2.72 -1.38 31.05
C VAL A 95 1.24 -1.55 30.69
N PHE A 96 0.47 -2.18 31.55
CA PHE A 96 -0.96 -2.45 31.36
C PHE A 96 -1.33 -3.11 30.02
N GLY A 97 -0.42 -3.96 29.47
CA GLY A 97 -0.63 -4.56 28.15
C GLY A 97 -0.69 -3.57 27.01
N GLY A 98 -0.04 -2.41 27.13
CA GLY A 98 -0.08 -1.36 26.12
C GLY A 98 -1.46 -0.72 25.92
N SER A 99 -2.39 -0.93 26.86
CA SER A 99 -3.78 -0.45 26.74
C SER A 99 -3.87 1.08 26.76
N LEU A 100 -4.76 1.62 25.92
CA LEU A 100 -4.93 3.05 25.75
C LEU A 100 -5.68 3.67 26.93
N SER A 101 -5.05 4.62 27.59
CA SER A 101 -5.64 5.55 28.55
C SER A 101 -5.86 6.93 27.93
N GLU A 102 -6.46 7.85 28.68
CA GLU A 102 -6.54 9.27 28.31
C GLU A 102 -5.15 9.86 28.02
N THR A 103 -4.23 9.75 28.97
CA THR A 103 -2.88 10.33 28.86
C THR A 103 -2.00 9.63 27.83
N HIS A 104 -2.18 8.33 27.62
CA HIS A 104 -1.56 7.58 26.53
C HIS A 104 -2.00 8.17 25.18
N ALA A 105 -3.33 8.38 24.99
CA ALA A 105 -3.87 8.97 23.78
C ALA A 105 -3.39 10.43 23.59
N GLU A 106 -3.38 11.26 24.64
CA GLU A 106 -2.87 12.64 24.58
C GLU A 106 -1.41 12.70 24.10
N LYS A 107 -0.57 11.77 24.54
CA LYS A 107 0.83 11.68 24.08
C LYS A 107 0.93 11.36 22.59
N ILE A 108 0.16 10.38 22.10
CA ILE A 108 0.11 10.04 20.67
C ILE A 108 -0.42 11.23 19.88
N CYS A 109 -1.53 11.82 20.28
CA CYS A 109 -2.11 12.99 19.61
C CYS A 109 -1.12 14.15 19.50
N LYS A 110 -0.35 14.40 20.56
CA LYS A 110 0.65 15.47 20.58
C LYS A 110 1.73 15.25 19.50
N VAL A 111 2.29 14.06 19.39
CA VAL A 111 3.32 13.80 18.36
C VAL A 111 2.74 13.78 16.95
N MET A 112 1.49 13.34 16.75
CA MET A 112 0.78 13.44 15.48
C MET A 112 0.58 14.90 15.05
N GLU A 113 0.15 15.77 15.96
CA GLU A 113 0.02 17.20 15.68
C GLU A 113 1.36 17.86 15.35
N MET A 114 2.43 17.48 16.06
CA MET A 114 3.78 17.97 15.76
C MET A 114 4.24 17.49 14.38
N ALA A 115 3.98 16.23 14.02
CA ALA A 115 4.29 15.67 12.71
C ALA A 115 3.60 16.46 11.59
N MET A 116 2.29 16.71 11.71
CA MET A 116 1.54 17.52 10.73
C MET A 116 2.06 18.96 10.62
N LYS A 117 2.37 19.61 11.75
CA LYS A 117 2.89 20.99 11.77
C LYS A 117 4.28 21.12 11.16
N ASN A 118 5.10 20.07 11.23
CA ASN A 118 6.45 20.04 10.68
C ASN A 118 6.53 19.35 9.31
N GLY A 119 5.39 18.86 8.78
CA GLY A 119 5.35 18.17 7.50
C GLY A 119 6.26 16.94 7.46
N ALA A 120 6.20 16.08 8.48
CA ALA A 120 7.07 14.92 8.61
C ALA A 120 6.26 13.62 8.83
N PRO A 121 6.74 12.46 8.37
CA PRO A 121 6.07 11.17 8.57
C PRO A 121 5.84 10.85 10.04
N ILE A 122 4.75 10.11 10.32
CA ILE A 122 4.46 9.52 11.63
C ILE A 122 4.43 8.00 11.54
N ILE A 123 5.11 7.32 12.47
CA ILE A 123 5.18 5.86 12.54
C ILE A 123 4.61 5.40 13.88
N GLY A 124 3.61 4.52 13.81
CA GLY A 124 3.07 3.80 14.96
C GLY A 124 3.66 2.39 15.04
N LEU A 125 4.30 2.07 16.17
CA LEU A 125 4.72 0.73 16.54
C LEU A 125 3.70 0.19 17.54
N ASN A 126 2.72 -0.58 17.03
CA ASN A 126 1.50 -0.92 17.75
C ASN A 126 1.64 -2.27 18.47
N ASP A 127 1.35 -2.29 19.76
CA ASP A 127 1.36 -3.48 20.61
C ASP A 127 0.43 -3.24 21.81
N SER A 128 -0.88 -3.46 21.62
CA SER A 128 -1.90 -3.03 22.58
C SER A 128 -3.05 -4.01 22.72
N GLY A 129 -3.43 -4.27 23.96
CA GLY A 129 -4.65 -5.00 24.29
C GLY A 129 -5.96 -4.24 24.06
N GLY A 130 -5.91 -3.00 23.56
CA GLY A 130 -7.10 -2.18 23.31
C GLY A 130 -7.33 -1.09 24.36
N ALA A 131 -8.58 -0.73 24.61
CA ALA A 131 -8.95 0.30 25.57
C ALA A 131 -8.63 -0.13 27.02
N ARG A 132 -8.12 0.78 27.84
CA ARG A 132 -7.91 0.56 29.26
C ARG A 132 -9.26 0.56 29.98
N ILE A 133 -9.76 -0.62 30.33
CA ILE A 133 -11.12 -0.84 30.85
C ILE A 133 -11.37 -0.04 32.13
N GLN A 134 -10.34 0.12 32.97
CA GLN A 134 -10.40 0.86 34.24
C GLN A 134 -10.70 2.36 34.07
N GLU A 135 -10.48 2.90 32.89
CA GLU A 135 -10.76 4.31 32.58
C GLU A 135 -12.10 4.52 31.84
N GLY A 136 -12.79 3.44 31.49
CA GLY A 136 -14.13 3.50 30.91
C GLY A 136 -14.20 4.32 29.61
N VAL A 137 -15.19 5.20 29.50
CA VAL A 137 -15.47 5.98 28.29
C VAL A 137 -14.34 6.95 27.90
N VAL A 138 -13.53 7.37 28.86
CA VAL A 138 -12.40 8.29 28.60
C VAL A 138 -11.36 7.65 27.67
N SER A 139 -11.12 6.35 27.86
CA SER A 139 -10.27 5.56 26.94
C SER A 139 -10.85 5.51 25.52
N LEU A 140 -12.17 5.40 25.37
CA LEU A 140 -12.82 5.44 24.05
C LEU A 140 -12.69 6.83 23.40
N GLY A 141 -12.84 7.90 24.21
CA GLY A 141 -12.58 9.27 23.75
C GLY A 141 -11.17 9.45 23.21
N GLY A 142 -10.17 8.87 23.90
CA GLY A 142 -8.78 8.89 23.47
C GLY A 142 -8.56 8.22 22.10
N TYR A 143 -9.23 7.09 21.83
CA TYR A 143 -9.21 6.50 20.47
C TYR A 143 -9.81 7.41 19.41
N ALA A 144 -10.97 8.02 19.71
CA ALA A 144 -11.63 8.95 18.79
C ALA A 144 -10.72 10.14 18.44
N ASP A 145 -9.99 10.66 19.42
CA ASP A 145 -9.02 11.75 19.25
C ASP A 145 -7.87 11.36 18.31
N ILE A 146 -7.39 10.11 18.39
CA ILE A 146 -6.37 9.58 17.49
C ILE A 146 -6.96 9.42 16.06
N PHE A 147 -8.16 8.81 15.93
CA PHE A 147 -8.81 8.62 14.61
C PHE A 147 -9.03 9.95 13.89
N TYR A 148 -9.50 10.96 14.62
CA TYR A 148 -9.67 12.30 14.05
C TYR A 148 -8.35 12.83 13.46
N ARG A 149 -7.24 12.66 14.17
CA ARG A 149 -5.91 13.10 13.70
C ARG A 149 -5.37 12.26 12.57
N ASN A 150 -5.64 10.94 12.54
CA ASN A 150 -5.31 10.11 11.37
C ASN A 150 -6.00 10.64 10.10
N VAL A 151 -7.29 11.01 10.21
CA VAL A 151 -8.04 11.57 9.07
C VAL A 151 -7.48 12.93 8.66
N GLN A 152 -7.13 13.80 9.61
CA GLN A 152 -6.52 15.11 9.30
C GLN A 152 -5.12 14.98 8.66
N ALA A 153 -4.37 13.96 9.02
CA ALA A 153 -3.03 13.69 8.49
C ALA A 153 -3.07 12.96 7.13
N SER A 154 -4.20 12.33 6.78
CA SER A 154 -4.35 11.55 5.54
C SER A 154 -4.13 12.39 4.30
N GLY A 155 -3.18 11.98 3.46
CA GLY A 155 -2.76 12.73 2.27
C GLY A 155 -1.98 14.02 2.56
N VAL A 156 -1.63 14.31 3.83
CA VAL A 156 -0.80 15.45 4.24
C VAL A 156 0.61 15.00 4.58
N ILE A 157 0.74 14.00 5.42
CA ILE A 157 2.01 13.36 5.81
C ILE A 157 1.88 11.84 5.70
N PRO A 158 2.94 11.11 5.35
CA PRO A 158 2.93 9.65 5.36
C PRO A 158 2.68 9.11 6.78
N GLN A 159 1.76 8.16 6.89
CA GLN A 159 1.39 7.48 8.13
C GLN A 159 1.64 5.97 7.98
N LEU A 160 2.54 5.41 8.78
CA LEU A 160 2.85 3.98 8.74
C LEU A 160 2.53 3.33 10.08
N SER A 161 1.93 2.16 10.03
CA SER A 161 1.62 1.34 11.21
C SER A 161 2.30 -0.01 11.12
N ALA A 162 3.19 -0.30 12.08
CA ALA A 162 3.78 -1.63 12.24
C ALA A 162 3.16 -2.30 13.47
N ILE A 163 2.50 -3.43 13.23
CA ILE A 163 1.82 -4.20 14.27
C ILE A 163 2.81 -5.21 14.83
N MET A 164 3.25 -4.97 16.06
CA MET A 164 4.33 -5.71 16.74
C MET A 164 3.80 -6.69 17.79
N GLY A 165 2.48 -6.76 17.96
CA GLY A 165 1.82 -7.61 18.92
C GLY A 165 0.32 -7.60 18.75
N PRO A 166 -0.47 -7.94 19.80
CA PRO A 166 -1.91 -7.78 19.75
C PRO A 166 -2.34 -6.36 19.38
N CYS A 167 -3.36 -6.25 18.54
CA CYS A 167 -4.03 -5.02 18.20
C CYS A 167 -5.53 -5.33 18.08
N ALA A 168 -6.30 -5.07 19.14
CA ALA A 168 -7.66 -5.56 19.25
C ALA A 168 -8.67 -4.43 19.56
N GLY A 169 -9.91 -4.62 19.13
CA GLY A 169 -11.00 -3.68 19.37
C GLY A 169 -10.74 -2.32 18.73
N GLY A 170 -10.88 -1.24 19.50
CA GLY A 170 -10.62 0.13 19.03
C GLY A 170 -9.22 0.35 18.45
N ALA A 171 -8.23 -0.43 18.87
CA ALA A 171 -6.85 -0.29 18.43
C ALA A 171 -6.64 -0.57 16.93
N VAL A 172 -7.53 -1.32 16.26
CA VAL A 172 -7.36 -1.68 14.83
C VAL A 172 -7.72 -0.55 13.87
N TYR A 173 -8.57 0.40 14.29
CA TYR A 173 -9.08 1.41 13.37
C TYR A 173 -8.05 2.49 13.03
N SER A 174 -7.21 2.91 13.99
CA SER A 174 -6.13 3.85 13.71
C SER A 174 -5.17 3.30 12.64
N PRO A 175 -4.60 2.09 12.76
CA PRO A 175 -3.82 1.50 11.68
C PRO A 175 -4.57 1.40 10.35
N ALA A 176 -5.86 1.04 10.36
CA ALA A 176 -6.68 0.89 9.15
C ALA A 176 -6.87 2.21 8.37
N ILE A 177 -6.77 3.36 9.06
CA ILE A 177 -6.83 4.69 8.43
C ILE A 177 -5.46 5.09 7.85
N THR A 178 -4.35 4.56 8.37
CA THR A 178 -2.99 4.90 7.92
C THR A 178 -2.71 4.38 6.49
N ASP A 179 -1.61 4.83 5.90
CA ASP A 179 -1.29 4.52 4.51
C ASP A 179 -0.81 3.08 4.31
N PHE A 180 0.05 2.60 5.22
CA PHE A 180 0.59 1.23 5.16
C PHE A 180 0.56 0.54 6.51
N ILE A 181 0.16 -0.73 6.49
CA ILE A 181 0.17 -1.62 7.64
C ILE A 181 1.17 -2.75 7.38
N LEU A 182 2.10 -2.93 8.31
CA LEU A 182 3.04 -4.04 8.36
C LEU A 182 2.66 -4.92 9.55
N MET A 183 2.64 -6.24 9.40
CA MET A 183 2.36 -7.17 10.49
C MET A 183 3.47 -8.19 10.63
N VAL A 184 3.82 -8.51 11.87
CA VAL A 184 4.83 -9.54 12.18
C VAL A 184 4.14 -10.90 12.32
N GLU A 185 4.61 -11.90 11.59
CA GLU A 185 4.08 -13.25 11.63
C GLU A 185 4.17 -13.86 13.04
N ASN A 186 3.18 -14.68 13.39
CA ASN A 186 3.11 -15.44 14.65
C ASN A 186 3.09 -14.64 15.96
N THR A 187 3.30 -13.33 15.93
CA THR A 187 3.36 -12.48 17.12
C THR A 187 2.39 -11.31 17.10
N SER A 188 1.90 -10.92 15.93
CA SER A 188 0.96 -9.82 15.79
C SER A 188 -0.41 -10.28 15.30
N TYR A 189 -1.44 -9.66 15.81
CA TYR A 189 -2.83 -9.98 15.49
C TYR A 189 -3.65 -8.70 15.40
N MET A 190 -4.51 -8.61 14.39
CA MET A 190 -5.51 -7.55 14.25
C MET A 190 -6.91 -8.17 14.16
N PHE A 191 -7.82 -7.80 15.05
CA PHE A 191 -9.23 -8.19 14.97
C PHE A 191 -10.11 -7.23 15.78
N VAL A 192 -11.34 -7.03 15.33
CA VAL A 192 -12.33 -6.21 16.07
C VAL A 192 -12.68 -6.89 17.39
N THR A 193 -12.91 -8.21 17.34
CA THR A 193 -13.15 -9.04 18.53
C THR A 193 -12.32 -10.31 18.44
N GLY A 194 -11.73 -10.71 19.58
CA GLY A 194 -10.86 -11.89 19.64
C GLY A 194 -11.61 -13.22 19.56
N PRO A 195 -10.86 -14.35 19.42
CA PRO A 195 -11.42 -15.69 19.23
C PRO A 195 -12.46 -16.11 20.27
N ASN A 196 -12.29 -15.71 21.54
CA ASN A 196 -13.24 -16.05 22.60
C ASN A 196 -14.63 -15.42 22.38
N VAL A 197 -14.67 -14.18 21.89
CA VAL A 197 -15.94 -13.50 21.59
C VAL A 197 -16.57 -14.11 20.35
N VAL A 198 -15.78 -14.42 19.32
CA VAL A 198 -16.24 -15.12 18.10
C VAL A 198 -16.88 -16.44 18.50
N LYS A 199 -16.20 -17.27 19.30
CA LYS A 199 -16.74 -18.55 19.79
C LYS A 199 -18.06 -18.38 20.55
N THR A 200 -18.17 -17.33 21.38
CA THR A 200 -19.38 -17.12 22.18
C THR A 200 -20.57 -16.65 21.34
N VAL A 201 -20.34 -15.82 20.31
CA VAL A 201 -21.40 -15.17 19.53
C VAL A 201 -21.79 -15.96 18.29
N THR A 202 -20.79 -16.45 17.53
CA THR A 202 -21.01 -17.14 16.25
C THR A 202 -20.82 -18.65 16.33
N HIS A 203 -20.32 -19.16 17.48
CA HIS A 203 -19.98 -20.57 17.72
C HIS A 203 -18.86 -21.11 16.81
N GLU A 204 -18.09 -20.22 16.17
CA GLU A 204 -16.92 -20.60 15.39
C GLU A 204 -15.70 -20.81 16.30
N GLU A 205 -14.97 -21.89 16.06
CA GLU A 205 -13.68 -22.16 16.74
C GLU A 205 -12.55 -21.74 15.79
N VAL A 206 -11.80 -20.71 16.17
CA VAL A 206 -10.73 -20.14 15.38
C VAL A 206 -9.58 -19.71 16.29
N SER A 207 -8.34 -19.91 15.86
CA SER A 207 -7.16 -19.39 16.55
C SER A 207 -6.96 -17.90 16.27
N SER A 208 -6.14 -17.22 17.06
CA SER A 208 -5.79 -15.80 16.81
C SER A 208 -5.11 -15.61 15.46
N GLU A 209 -4.25 -16.56 15.06
CA GLU A 209 -3.54 -16.52 13.78
C GLU A 209 -4.49 -16.69 12.60
N GLU A 210 -5.42 -17.65 12.68
CA GLU A 210 -6.42 -17.87 11.63
C GLU A 210 -7.43 -16.72 11.52
N LEU A 211 -7.80 -16.09 12.65
CA LEU A 211 -8.75 -14.97 12.67
C LEU A 211 -8.14 -13.67 12.15
N GLY A 212 -6.96 -13.34 12.61
CA GLY A 212 -6.37 -12.02 12.34
C GLY A 212 -4.85 -11.97 12.41
N GLY A 213 -4.14 -13.06 12.09
CA GLY A 213 -2.69 -13.06 11.94
C GLY A 213 -2.21 -12.38 10.67
N ALA A 214 -0.90 -12.16 10.59
CA ALA A 214 -0.26 -11.47 9.46
C ALA A 214 -0.58 -12.13 8.11
N THR A 215 -0.45 -13.46 8.02
CA THR A 215 -0.73 -14.21 6.79
C THR A 215 -2.21 -14.13 6.39
N THR A 216 -3.14 -14.22 7.35
CA THR A 216 -4.58 -14.09 7.09
C THR A 216 -4.91 -12.71 6.50
N HIS A 217 -4.37 -11.66 7.07
CA HIS A 217 -4.60 -10.31 6.56
C HIS A 217 -3.83 -10.00 5.26
N ALA A 218 -2.70 -10.65 5.03
CA ALA A 218 -1.95 -10.51 3.79
C ALA A 218 -2.61 -11.23 2.60
N THR A 219 -3.33 -12.35 2.84
CA THR A 219 -3.86 -13.18 1.74
C THR A 219 -5.38 -13.08 1.55
N LYS A 220 -6.15 -12.88 2.64
CA LYS A 220 -7.62 -12.92 2.61
C LYS A 220 -8.28 -11.56 2.65
N SER A 221 -7.90 -10.70 3.59
CA SER A 221 -8.59 -9.41 3.79
C SER A 221 -7.92 -8.23 3.11
N GLY A 222 -6.62 -8.33 2.77
CA GLY A 222 -5.86 -7.22 2.22
C GLY A 222 -5.61 -6.06 3.21
N VAL A 223 -5.82 -6.26 4.51
CA VAL A 223 -5.53 -5.24 5.53
C VAL A 223 -4.03 -5.00 5.67
N THR A 224 -3.24 -6.08 5.62
CA THR A 224 -1.79 -6.02 5.75
C THR A 224 -1.12 -5.84 4.39
N HIS A 225 -0.32 -4.80 4.28
CA HIS A 225 0.46 -4.51 3.07
C HIS A 225 1.75 -5.34 2.99
N PHE A 226 2.34 -5.67 4.16
CA PHE A 226 3.56 -6.48 4.28
C PHE A 226 3.42 -7.44 5.46
N ALA A 227 3.48 -8.74 5.21
CA ALA A 227 3.69 -9.77 6.23
C ALA A 227 5.21 -9.92 6.42
N CYS A 228 5.69 -9.70 7.65
CA CYS A 228 7.11 -9.62 7.98
C CYS A 228 7.48 -10.79 8.89
N ALA A 229 8.62 -11.43 8.63
CA ALA A 229 9.06 -12.61 9.36
C ALA A 229 9.36 -12.34 10.85
N ASN A 230 9.77 -11.12 11.19
CA ASN A 230 10.06 -10.67 12.54
C ASN A 230 10.02 -9.14 12.66
N GLU A 231 10.17 -8.61 13.88
CA GLU A 231 10.10 -7.17 14.13
C GLU A 231 11.21 -6.37 13.42
N LEU A 232 12.42 -6.92 13.29
CA LEU A 232 13.52 -6.24 12.58
C LEU A 232 13.27 -6.17 11.07
N ASP A 233 12.65 -7.21 10.51
CA ASP A 233 12.21 -7.22 9.12
C ASP A 233 11.13 -6.16 8.88
N ALA A 234 10.14 -6.05 9.78
CA ALA A 234 9.13 -4.99 9.71
C ALA A 234 9.76 -3.58 9.77
N ILE A 235 10.73 -3.36 10.68
CA ILE A 235 11.46 -2.10 10.78
C ILE A 235 12.25 -1.80 9.49
N SER A 236 12.88 -2.81 8.90
CA SER A 236 13.59 -2.67 7.63
C SER A 236 12.66 -2.25 6.50
N HIS A 237 11.46 -2.86 6.41
CA HIS A 237 10.44 -2.48 5.44
C HIS A 237 9.92 -1.06 5.65
N VAL A 238 9.73 -0.60 6.89
CA VAL A 238 9.38 0.80 7.20
C VAL A 238 10.44 1.76 6.65
N LYS A 239 11.72 1.50 6.92
CA LYS A 239 12.83 2.32 6.40
C LYS A 239 12.88 2.31 4.88
N LYS A 240 12.67 1.14 4.25
CA LYS A 240 12.65 1.00 2.80
C LYS A 240 11.48 1.75 2.17
N LEU A 241 10.27 1.65 2.73
CA LEU A 241 9.10 2.43 2.29
C LEU A 241 9.37 3.93 2.32
N LEU A 242 9.89 4.44 3.44
CA LEU A 242 10.20 5.87 3.58
C LEU A 242 11.24 6.36 2.57
N SER A 243 12.08 5.48 2.03
CA SER A 243 13.04 5.88 1.00
C SER A 243 12.38 6.23 -0.34
N TYR A 244 11.15 5.78 -0.59
CA TYR A 244 10.40 6.04 -1.83
C TYR A 244 9.44 7.21 -1.73
N VAL A 245 9.01 7.58 -0.52
CA VAL A 245 7.97 8.59 -0.31
C VAL A 245 8.56 9.93 0.14
N PRO A 246 7.92 11.08 -0.20
CA PRO A 246 8.37 12.39 0.26
C PRO A 246 8.16 12.57 1.76
N GLN A 247 8.59 13.70 2.28
CA GLN A 247 8.38 14.08 3.68
C GLN A 247 6.90 14.40 3.97
N ASN A 248 6.24 15.00 2.98
CA ASN A 248 4.83 15.43 3.03
C ASN A 248 4.30 15.66 1.61
N CYS A 249 3.03 16.03 1.48
CA CYS A 249 2.37 16.23 0.20
C CYS A 249 2.87 17.45 -0.62
N GLU A 250 3.65 18.35 -0.02
CA GLU A 250 4.21 19.53 -0.71
C GLU A 250 5.60 19.24 -1.33
N GLU A 251 6.24 18.14 -0.94
CA GLU A 251 7.57 17.78 -1.39
C GLU A 251 7.54 16.70 -2.48
N LEU A 252 8.64 16.59 -3.21
CA LEU A 252 8.84 15.50 -4.17
C LEU A 252 9.50 14.29 -3.48
N PRO A 253 9.26 13.07 -3.98
CA PRO A 253 9.92 11.87 -3.49
C PRO A 253 11.44 11.97 -3.58
N PRO A 254 12.19 11.35 -2.64
CA PRO A 254 13.64 11.32 -2.69
C PRO A 254 14.16 10.70 -3.99
N SER A 255 15.16 11.32 -4.61
CA SER A 255 15.88 10.77 -5.75
C SER A 255 17.28 10.31 -5.35
N LEU A 256 17.76 9.26 -5.99
CA LEU A 256 19.14 8.79 -5.85
C LEU A 256 19.98 9.29 -7.02
N PRO A 257 21.29 9.52 -6.82
CA PRO A 257 22.20 9.78 -7.92
C PRO A 257 22.12 8.68 -8.97
N TYR A 258 22.08 9.07 -10.24
CA TYR A 258 22.00 8.14 -11.36
C TYR A 258 22.92 8.60 -12.50
N GLU A 259 23.77 7.72 -12.96
CA GLU A 259 24.61 7.95 -14.14
C GLU A 259 23.92 7.36 -15.37
N ILE A 260 23.81 8.15 -16.42
CA ILE A 260 23.20 7.70 -17.69
C ILE A 260 24.14 6.67 -18.34
N ALA A 261 23.68 5.43 -18.44
CA ALA A 261 24.34 4.33 -19.12
C ALA A 261 23.59 3.96 -20.41
N ASP A 262 23.93 2.83 -21.01
CA ASP A 262 23.11 2.25 -22.07
C ASP A 262 21.78 1.76 -21.47
N GLU A 263 20.70 2.45 -21.83
CA GLU A 263 19.35 2.23 -21.30
C GLU A 263 18.53 1.25 -22.15
N ASN A 264 19.07 0.74 -23.25
CA ASN A 264 18.43 -0.34 -24.00
C ASN A 264 18.41 -1.63 -23.19
N ARG A 265 17.30 -2.38 -23.34
CA ARG A 265 17.08 -3.67 -22.67
C ARG A 265 16.67 -4.72 -23.71
N PRO A 266 17.62 -5.28 -24.47
CA PRO A 266 17.32 -6.25 -25.56
C PRO A 266 16.53 -7.46 -25.09
N THR A 267 16.69 -7.90 -23.85
CA THR A 267 15.97 -9.03 -23.25
C THR A 267 14.45 -8.83 -23.24
N LEU A 268 13.96 -7.60 -23.24
CA LEU A 268 12.52 -7.32 -23.34
C LEU A 268 11.90 -7.75 -24.67
N ASN A 269 12.67 -7.87 -25.75
CA ASN A 269 12.16 -8.35 -27.03
C ASN A 269 11.74 -9.83 -27.00
N GLU A 270 12.22 -10.57 -26.00
CA GLU A 270 11.97 -12.01 -25.83
C GLU A 270 11.17 -12.33 -24.55
N VAL A 271 10.78 -11.33 -23.76
CA VAL A 271 10.14 -11.53 -22.46
C VAL A 271 8.73 -12.09 -22.58
N LEU A 272 8.03 -11.79 -23.68
CA LEU A 272 6.68 -12.30 -23.93
C LEU A 272 6.74 -13.67 -24.62
N PRO A 273 5.94 -14.66 -24.17
CA PRO A 273 5.78 -15.92 -24.87
C PRO A 273 5.25 -15.72 -26.29
N GLN A 274 5.71 -16.53 -27.24
CA GLN A 274 5.22 -16.52 -28.62
C GLN A 274 3.72 -16.87 -28.70
N ASN A 275 3.26 -17.75 -27.83
CA ASN A 275 1.84 -18.07 -27.70
C ASN A 275 1.16 -17.03 -26.80
N VAL A 276 0.28 -16.23 -27.37
CA VAL A 276 -0.47 -15.17 -26.67
C VAL A 276 -1.36 -15.66 -25.52
N SER A 277 -1.67 -16.96 -25.47
CA SER A 277 -2.41 -17.58 -24.36
C SER A 277 -1.51 -18.06 -23.23
N GLN A 278 -0.20 -18.10 -23.42
CA GLN A 278 0.74 -18.51 -22.38
C GLN A 278 0.96 -17.37 -21.38
N PRO A 279 0.82 -17.66 -20.07
CA PRO A 279 1.10 -16.65 -19.04
C PRO A 279 2.60 -16.36 -18.93
N TYR A 280 2.91 -15.19 -18.41
CA TYR A 280 4.26 -14.76 -18.00
C TYR A 280 4.16 -13.93 -16.72
N ASP A 281 5.27 -13.75 -16.02
CA ASP A 281 5.31 -12.91 -14.82
C ASP A 281 5.68 -11.47 -15.20
N VAL A 282 4.79 -10.51 -14.93
CA VAL A 282 5.02 -9.09 -15.22
C VAL A 282 6.18 -8.51 -14.40
N ARG A 283 6.57 -9.15 -13.30
CA ARG A 283 7.72 -8.74 -12.48
C ARG A 283 9.04 -8.81 -13.26
N ASP A 284 9.14 -9.68 -14.27
CA ASP A 284 10.30 -9.75 -15.16
C ASP A 284 10.43 -8.50 -16.03
N ILE A 285 9.29 -7.96 -16.48
CA ILE A 285 9.26 -6.67 -17.20
C ILE A 285 9.63 -5.54 -16.24
N ILE A 286 8.98 -5.48 -15.07
CA ILE A 286 9.22 -4.45 -14.08
C ILE A 286 10.71 -4.39 -13.69
N SER A 287 11.30 -5.51 -13.32
CA SER A 287 12.71 -5.60 -12.90
C SER A 287 13.70 -5.23 -14.01
N THR A 288 13.36 -5.53 -15.26
CA THR A 288 14.19 -5.19 -16.42
C THR A 288 14.11 -3.70 -16.78
N VAL A 289 12.93 -3.09 -16.63
CA VAL A 289 12.68 -1.68 -16.97
C VAL A 289 13.18 -0.75 -15.87
N THR A 290 12.99 -1.10 -14.61
CA THR A 290 13.35 -0.26 -13.45
C THR A 290 14.82 -0.39 -13.07
N ASP A 291 15.28 0.42 -12.12
CA ASP A 291 16.64 0.31 -11.59
C ASP A 291 16.80 -1.01 -10.81
N ALA A 292 17.98 -1.61 -10.89
CA ALA A 292 18.26 -2.91 -10.28
C ALA A 292 17.88 -2.91 -8.78
N ASP A 293 17.25 -4.00 -8.33
CA ASP A 293 16.85 -4.26 -6.94
C ASP A 293 15.99 -3.16 -6.29
N SER A 294 15.43 -2.26 -7.12
CA SER A 294 14.63 -1.14 -6.62
C SER A 294 13.14 -1.48 -6.43
N PHE A 295 12.65 -2.58 -6.95
CA PHE A 295 11.22 -2.88 -6.84
C PHE A 295 10.84 -3.36 -5.43
N LEU A 296 9.90 -2.66 -4.81
CA LEU A 296 9.28 -3.00 -3.52
C LEU A 296 7.80 -3.25 -3.76
N GLU A 297 7.41 -4.51 -3.88
CA GLU A 297 6.02 -4.90 -4.09
C GLU A 297 5.19 -4.72 -2.83
N VAL A 298 4.00 -4.14 -2.97
CA VAL A 298 3.01 -3.91 -1.91
C VAL A 298 1.86 -4.88 -2.11
N HIS A 299 1.33 -5.47 -1.04
CA HIS A 299 0.27 -6.49 -1.11
C HIS A 299 0.63 -7.68 -2.03
N LYS A 300 1.85 -8.18 -1.91
CA LYS A 300 2.36 -9.25 -2.78
C LYS A 300 1.43 -10.47 -2.83
N ASP A 301 0.88 -10.86 -1.68
CA ASP A 301 0.08 -12.09 -1.50
C ASP A 301 -1.43 -11.83 -1.54
N TYR A 302 -1.87 -10.60 -1.85
CA TYR A 302 -3.28 -10.22 -1.99
C TYR A 302 -3.60 -9.77 -3.40
N ALA A 303 -4.71 -10.26 -3.97
CA ALA A 303 -5.12 -9.95 -5.33
C ALA A 303 -3.94 -10.05 -6.32
N GLU A 304 -3.34 -11.23 -6.44
CA GLU A 304 -2.09 -11.49 -7.15
C GLU A 304 -2.18 -11.22 -8.67
N ASN A 305 -3.41 -11.14 -9.22
CA ASN A 305 -3.68 -10.71 -10.59
C ASN A 305 -3.38 -9.22 -10.85
N MET A 306 -3.07 -8.45 -9.80
CA MET A 306 -2.65 -7.05 -9.86
C MET A 306 -1.37 -6.86 -9.04
N VAL A 307 -0.32 -6.39 -9.67
CA VAL A 307 0.95 -6.01 -9.02
C VAL A 307 0.97 -4.51 -8.80
N VAL A 308 1.20 -4.09 -7.56
CA VAL A 308 1.46 -2.68 -7.22
C VAL A 308 2.71 -2.58 -6.35
N GLY A 309 3.44 -1.50 -6.45
CA GLY A 309 4.64 -1.31 -5.65
C GLY A 309 5.44 -0.09 -6.05
N PHE A 310 6.49 0.18 -5.31
CA PHE A 310 7.42 1.27 -5.59
C PHE A 310 8.64 0.74 -6.32
N ALA A 311 9.17 1.54 -7.24
CA ALA A 311 10.42 1.26 -7.91
C ALA A 311 11.20 2.56 -8.14
N ARG A 312 12.40 2.45 -8.73
CA ARG A 312 13.15 3.61 -9.23
C ARG A 312 13.39 3.49 -10.72
N LEU A 313 13.34 4.64 -11.37
CA LEU A 313 13.72 4.77 -12.77
C LEU A 313 14.67 5.95 -12.90
N ALA A 314 15.92 5.67 -13.26
CA ALA A 314 16.99 6.66 -13.27
C ALA A 314 17.09 7.43 -11.92
N GLY A 315 17.08 6.68 -10.81
CA GLY A 315 17.16 7.18 -9.44
C GLY A 315 15.88 7.79 -8.87
N ARG A 316 14.84 8.03 -9.68
CA ARG A 316 13.58 8.67 -9.27
C ARG A 316 12.55 7.64 -8.82
N SER A 317 11.85 7.91 -7.73
CA SER A 317 10.76 7.06 -7.25
C SER A 317 9.57 7.06 -8.20
N LEU A 318 9.01 5.88 -8.43
CA LEU A 318 7.79 5.63 -9.21
C LEU A 318 6.86 4.70 -8.46
N GLY A 319 5.55 4.87 -8.65
CA GLY A 319 4.53 3.87 -8.34
C GLY A 319 4.27 3.00 -9.57
N ILE A 320 4.36 1.70 -9.42
CA ILE A 320 4.07 0.70 -10.45
C ILE A 320 2.66 0.15 -10.23
N VAL A 321 1.88 0.05 -11.31
CA VAL A 321 0.59 -0.65 -11.35
C VAL A 321 0.60 -1.54 -12.59
N ALA A 322 0.47 -2.86 -12.41
CA ALA A 322 0.59 -3.79 -13.51
C ALA A 322 -0.38 -4.96 -13.41
N ASN A 323 -1.00 -5.34 -14.51
CA ASN A 323 -1.73 -6.59 -14.58
C ASN A 323 -0.74 -7.76 -14.53
N GLN A 324 -1.10 -8.84 -13.80
CA GLN A 324 -0.26 -10.04 -13.67
C GLN A 324 -0.86 -11.22 -14.44
N PRO A 325 -0.42 -11.48 -15.67
CA PRO A 325 -0.98 -12.54 -16.50
C PRO A 325 -0.80 -13.96 -15.96
N ALA A 326 0.16 -14.14 -15.04
CA ALA A 326 0.36 -15.45 -14.38
C ALA A 326 -0.81 -15.81 -13.43
N TYR A 327 -1.59 -14.84 -12.98
CA TYR A 327 -2.74 -15.03 -12.09
C TYR A 327 -4.01 -14.53 -12.75
N LEU A 328 -5.02 -15.37 -12.85
CA LEU A 328 -6.31 -15.05 -13.47
C LEU A 328 -6.18 -14.31 -14.82
N ALA A 329 -5.13 -14.61 -15.59
CA ALA A 329 -4.78 -13.96 -16.86
C ALA A 329 -4.69 -12.40 -16.76
N GLY A 330 -4.48 -11.83 -15.59
CA GLY A 330 -4.41 -10.38 -15.38
C GLY A 330 -5.75 -9.65 -15.42
N VAL A 331 -6.89 -10.35 -15.29
CA VAL A 331 -8.22 -9.70 -15.27
C VAL A 331 -8.35 -8.73 -14.09
N LEU A 332 -9.25 -7.75 -14.21
CA LEU A 332 -9.68 -6.93 -13.08
C LEU A 332 -10.84 -7.62 -12.35
N ASP A 333 -10.65 -7.94 -11.08
CA ASP A 333 -11.69 -8.38 -10.16
C ASP A 333 -11.93 -7.34 -9.06
N ASN A 334 -12.82 -7.64 -8.12
CA ASN A 334 -13.14 -6.75 -7.00
C ASN A 334 -11.89 -6.34 -6.21
N HIS A 335 -11.04 -7.32 -5.85
CA HIS A 335 -9.87 -7.10 -5.01
C HIS A 335 -8.75 -6.37 -5.73
N ALA A 336 -8.45 -6.75 -6.98
CA ALA A 336 -7.47 -6.09 -7.82
C ALA A 336 -7.80 -4.61 -8.04
N SER A 337 -9.08 -4.32 -8.30
CA SER A 337 -9.58 -2.95 -8.50
C SER A 337 -9.38 -2.07 -7.26
N VAL A 338 -9.74 -2.57 -6.07
CA VAL A 338 -9.57 -1.85 -4.80
C VAL A 338 -8.10 -1.67 -4.43
N LYS A 339 -7.29 -2.74 -4.57
CA LYS A 339 -5.84 -2.71 -4.33
C LYS A 339 -5.16 -1.63 -5.17
N ALA A 340 -5.41 -1.63 -6.48
CA ALA A 340 -4.82 -0.64 -7.39
C ALA A 340 -5.34 0.77 -7.12
N ALA A 341 -6.64 0.96 -6.90
CA ALA A 341 -7.23 2.27 -6.62
C ALA A 341 -6.63 2.92 -5.36
N ARG A 342 -6.47 2.16 -4.28
CA ARG A 342 -5.85 2.65 -3.03
C ARG A 342 -4.40 3.08 -3.27
N PHE A 343 -3.63 2.28 -4.01
CA PHE A 343 -2.23 2.56 -4.31
C PHE A 343 -2.07 3.79 -5.21
N VAL A 344 -2.88 3.92 -6.26
CA VAL A 344 -2.89 5.10 -7.15
C VAL A 344 -3.18 6.37 -6.36
N ARG A 345 -4.19 6.37 -5.48
CA ARG A 345 -4.51 7.53 -4.64
C ARG A 345 -3.38 7.90 -3.70
N PHE A 346 -2.72 6.92 -3.11
CA PHE A 346 -1.53 7.17 -2.28
C PHE A 346 -0.42 7.85 -3.09
N CYS A 347 -0.10 7.31 -4.26
CA CYS A 347 0.93 7.89 -5.13
C CYS A 347 0.60 9.34 -5.52
N ASP A 348 -0.66 9.61 -5.88
CA ASP A 348 -1.10 10.96 -6.23
C ASP A 348 -1.01 11.93 -5.04
N SER A 349 -1.41 11.49 -3.84
CA SER A 349 -1.34 12.32 -2.62
C SER A 349 0.10 12.72 -2.25
N PHE A 350 1.09 11.94 -2.66
CA PHE A 350 2.49 12.15 -2.30
C PHE A 350 3.42 12.37 -3.51
N ASN A 351 2.90 12.95 -4.58
CA ASN A 351 3.67 13.38 -5.76
C ASN A 351 4.53 12.26 -6.39
N ILE A 352 4.10 11.00 -6.28
CA ILE A 352 4.81 9.85 -6.84
C ILE A 352 4.27 9.56 -8.24
N PRO A 353 5.08 9.73 -9.30
CA PRO A 353 4.65 9.43 -10.68
C PRO A 353 4.24 7.96 -10.84
N LEU A 354 3.30 7.69 -11.74
CA LEU A 354 2.74 6.37 -11.97
C LEU A 354 3.18 5.79 -13.31
N LEU A 355 3.67 4.56 -13.29
CA LEU A 355 3.94 3.73 -14.46
C LEU A 355 3.02 2.52 -14.46
N VAL A 356 2.25 2.37 -15.53
CA VAL A 356 1.30 1.27 -15.71
C VAL A 356 1.82 0.31 -16.78
N PHE A 357 1.87 -0.98 -16.48
CA PHE A 357 2.03 -2.04 -17.48
C PHE A 357 0.68 -2.74 -17.66
N GLU A 358 0.17 -2.69 -18.87
CA GLU A 358 -1.16 -3.18 -19.19
C GLU A 358 -1.11 -4.46 -20.02
N ASP A 359 -1.70 -5.53 -19.46
CA ASP A 359 -2.05 -6.78 -20.14
C ASP A 359 -3.34 -7.31 -19.50
N VAL A 360 -4.48 -6.76 -19.94
CA VAL A 360 -5.79 -7.00 -19.31
C VAL A 360 -6.81 -7.51 -20.33
N PRO A 361 -7.36 -8.74 -20.15
CA PRO A 361 -8.38 -9.28 -21.04
C PRO A 361 -9.79 -8.77 -20.71
N GLY A 362 -9.98 -8.01 -19.64
CA GLY A 362 -11.26 -7.47 -19.21
C GLY A 362 -11.46 -7.52 -17.70
N PHE A 363 -12.70 -7.24 -17.28
CA PHE A 363 -13.15 -7.52 -15.91
C PHE A 363 -13.54 -8.99 -15.78
N LEU A 364 -13.34 -9.56 -14.58
CA LEU A 364 -13.71 -10.95 -14.29
C LEU A 364 -15.24 -11.09 -14.29
N PRO A 365 -15.82 -11.91 -15.18
CA PRO A 365 -17.27 -12.15 -15.18
C PRO A 365 -17.68 -13.13 -14.08
N GLY A 366 -18.96 -13.10 -13.71
CA GLY A 366 -19.57 -14.09 -12.82
C GLY A 366 -20.41 -13.46 -11.71
N THR A 367 -21.36 -14.24 -11.20
CA THR A 367 -22.30 -13.79 -10.17
C THR A 367 -21.59 -13.37 -8.88
N ASP A 368 -20.51 -14.06 -8.52
CA ASP A 368 -19.70 -13.69 -7.36
C ASP A 368 -19.14 -12.28 -7.50
N GLN A 369 -18.59 -11.93 -8.65
CA GLN A 369 -18.04 -10.58 -8.90
C GLN A 369 -19.14 -9.52 -8.93
N GLU A 370 -20.25 -9.78 -9.63
CA GLU A 370 -21.38 -8.86 -9.74
C GLU A 370 -22.02 -8.58 -8.38
N TRP A 371 -22.29 -9.63 -7.60
CA TRP A 371 -22.93 -9.48 -6.29
C TRP A 371 -22.02 -8.89 -5.22
N ASN A 372 -20.71 -9.04 -5.35
CA ASN A 372 -19.72 -8.41 -4.48
C ASN A 372 -19.27 -7.02 -4.98
N GLY A 373 -19.96 -6.44 -5.97
CA GLY A 373 -19.88 -5.04 -6.34
C GLY A 373 -18.77 -4.68 -7.31
N ILE A 374 -18.46 -5.53 -8.31
CA ILE A 374 -17.44 -5.27 -9.34
C ILE A 374 -17.64 -3.91 -10.03
N ILE A 375 -18.88 -3.47 -10.23
CA ILE A 375 -19.21 -2.17 -10.85
C ILE A 375 -18.63 -1.04 -9.98
N ASN A 376 -18.92 -1.03 -8.68
CA ASN A 376 -18.43 0.01 -7.76
C ASN A 376 -16.91 -0.11 -7.56
N ASN A 377 -16.40 -1.32 -7.40
CA ASN A 377 -14.97 -1.53 -7.17
C ASN A 377 -14.13 -1.19 -8.41
N GLY A 378 -14.60 -1.54 -9.60
CA GLY A 378 -13.97 -1.11 -10.87
C GLY A 378 -14.04 0.41 -11.05
N ALA A 379 -15.17 1.03 -10.68
CA ALA A 379 -15.31 2.48 -10.70
C ALA A 379 -14.35 3.21 -9.75
N LYS A 380 -13.92 2.60 -8.63
CA LYS A 380 -12.90 3.17 -7.74
C LYS A 380 -11.56 3.34 -8.46
N LEU A 381 -11.14 2.35 -9.24
CA LEU A 381 -9.89 2.41 -10.00
C LEU A 381 -9.96 3.45 -11.12
N LEU A 382 -11.06 3.46 -11.87
CA LEU A 382 -11.34 4.48 -12.88
C LEU A 382 -11.29 5.88 -12.29
N TYR A 383 -11.93 6.07 -11.12
CA TYR A 383 -11.94 7.35 -10.42
C TYR A 383 -10.53 7.75 -9.97
N ALA A 384 -9.78 6.84 -9.36
CA ALA A 384 -8.44 7.10 -8.86
C ALA A 384 -7.50 7.57 -9.97
N PHE A 385 -7.47 6.89 -11.11
CA PHE A 385 -6.67 7.33 -12.24
C PHE A 385 -7.16 8.65 -12.85
N SER A 386 -8.48 8.83 -13.00
CA SER A 386 -9.03 10.05 -13.60
C SER A 386 -8.79 11.30 -12.74
N GLU A 387 -8.74 11.15 -11.42
CA GLU A 387 -8.50 12.26 -10.48
C GLU A 387 -7.01 12.58 -10.32
N ALA A 388 -6.12 11.61 -10.56
CA ALA A 388 -4.69 11.73 -10.30
C ALA A 388 -4.03 12.83 -11.14
N THR A 389 -3.21 13.63 -10.48
CA THR A 389 -2.53 14.82 -11.02
C THR A 389 -1.06 14.57 -11.34
N VAL A 390 -0.45 13.55 -10.76
CA VAL A 390 0.94 13.17 -11.01
C VAL A 390 1.19 12.73 -12.46
N PRO A 391 2.43 12.74 -12.95
CA PRO A 391 2.77 12.13 -14.24
C PRO A 391 2.31 10.67 -14.30
N ARG A 392 1.60 10.30 -15.37
CA ARG A 392 1.02 8.96 -15.57
C ARG A 392 1.33 8.43 -16.95
N ILE A 393 2.06 7.34 -17.02
CA ILE A 393 2.47 6.72 -18.29
C ILE A 393 2.00 5.27 -18.30
N THR A 394 1.47 4.82 -19.44
CA THR A 394 1.06 3.43 -19.67
C THR A 394 1.90 2.82 -20.77
N VAL A 395 2.30 1.57 -20.57
CA VAL A 395 2.90 0.70 -21.58
C VAL A 395 1.98 -0.51 -21.76
N ILE A 396 1.31 -0.58 -22.91
CA ILE A 396 0.45 -1.71 -23.28
C ILE A 396 1.35 -2.80 -23.86
N THR A 397 1.51 -3.88 -23.11
CA THR A 397 2.44 -4.95 -23.47
C THR A 397 1.80 -6.03 -24.34
N ARG A 398 0.52 -6.35 -24.09
CA ARG A 398 -0.21 -7.38 -24.83
C ARG A 398 -1.68 -7.05 -24.94
N LYS A 399 -2.56 -7.58 -24.08
CA LYS A 399 -4.02 -7.39 -24.16
C LYS A 399 -4.46 -6.09 -23.51
N ALA A 400 -5.42 -5.41 -24.13
CA ALA A 400 -6.08 -4.22 -23.59
C ALA A 400 -7.52 -4.22 -24.11
N TYR A 401 -8.44 -4.95 -23.42
CA TYR A 401 -9.76 -5.23 -23.93
C TYR A 401 -10.87 -4.54 -23.13
N GLY A 402 -11.85 -4.02 -23.88
CA GLY A 402 -13.09 -3.49 -23.35
C GLY A 402 -12.91 -2.33 -22.37
N GLY A 403 -13.81 -2.22 -21.39
CA GLY A 403 -13.73 -1.16 -20.37
C GLY A 403 -12.49 -1.25 -19.48
N ALA A 404 -11.84 -2.41 -19.37
CA ALA A 404 -10.62 -2.55 -18.60
C ALA A 404 -9.44 -1.79 -19.24
N TYR A 405 -9.38 -1.72 -20.58
CA TYR A 405 -8.46 -0.82 -21.29
C TYR A 405 -8.59 0.63 -20.82
N ASP A 406 -9.84 1.12 -20.72
CA ASP A 406 -10.05 2.50 -20.28
C ASP A 406 -9.59 2.70 -18.84
N VAL A 407 -9.92 1.75 -17.95
CA VAL A 407 -9.65 1.81 -16.51
C VAL A 407 -8.16 1.75 -16.18
N MET A 408 -7.36 1.01 -16.97
CA MET A 408 -5.91 0.86 -16.76
C MET A 408 -5.11 2.06 -17.29
N ASN A 409 -5.58 3.28 -16.98
CA ASN A 409 -4.92 4.53 -17.30
C ASN A 409 -4.78 4.77 -18.81
N SER A 410 -5.90 4.68 -19.53
CA SER A 410 -5.93 5.01 -20.95
C SER A 410 -5.73 6.52 -21.20
N LYS A 411 -5.41 6.86 -22.44
CA LYS A 411 -5.34 8.26 -22.92
C LYS A 411 -6.63 9.03 -22.65
N HIS A 412 -7.78 8.35 -22.74
CA HIS A 412 -9.12 8.94 -22.61
C HIS A 412 -9.43 9.43 -21.20
N ILE A 413 -8.85 8.83 -20.18
CA ILE A 413 -9.01 9.24 -18.77
C ILE A 413 -7.85 10.12 -18.28
N GLY A 414 -7.05 10.66 -19.23
CA GLY A 414 -6.05 11.68 -18.95
C GLY A 414 -4.64 11.15 -18.68
N ALA A 415 -4.27 9.94 -19.13
CA ALA A 415 -2.88 9.54 -19.13
C ALA A 415 -2.03 10.50 -19.99
N ASP A 416 -0.83 10.81 -19.54
CA ASP A 416 0.05 11.75 -20.23
C ASP A 416 0.67 11.14 -21.49
N MET A 417 1.18 9.90 -21.37
CA MET A 417 1.77 9.14 -22.46
C MET A 417 1.28 7.69 -22.43
N ASN A 418 0.89 7.18 -23.60
CA ASN A 418 0.53 5.79 -23.81
C ASN A 418 1.43 5.19 -24.89
N TYR A 419 2.30 4.26 -24.48
CA TYR A 419 3.10 3.45 -25.38
C TYR A 419 2.45 2.08 -25.58
N ALA A 420 2.66 1.50 -26.74
CA ALA A 420 2.29 0.11 -26.99
C ALA A 420 3.46 -0.67 -27.59
N TRP A 421 3.59 -1.93 -27.23
CA TRP A 421 4.47 -2.85 -27.94
C TRP A 421 3.79 -3.35 -29.21
N PRO A 422 4.55 -3.85 -30.22
CA PRO A 422 3.96 -4.44 -31.42
C PRO A 422 3.04 -5.64 -31.16
N SER A 423 3.22 -6.29 -30.00
CA SER A 423 2.38 -7.39 -29.49
C SER A 423 1.07 -6.94 -28.87
N ALA A 424 0.81 -5.63 -28.75
CA ALA A 424 -0.38 -5.12 -28.12
C ALA A 424 -1.64 -5.40 -28.96
N GLU A 425 -2.70 -5.83 -28.30
CA GLU A 425 -4.01 -6.05 -28.88
C GLU A 425 -5.04 -5.12 -28.19
N ILE A 426 -5.41 -4.04 -28.87
CA ILE A 426 -6.31 -3.01 -28.30
C ILE A 426 -7.67 -3.13 -29.00
N ALA A 427 -8.67 -3.67 -28.32
CA ALA A 427 -9.96 -3.96 -28.92
C ALA A 427 -11.11 -3.96 -27.89
N VAL A 428 -12.36 -3.89 -28.39
CA VAL A 428 -13.55 -4.00 -27.52
C VAL A 428 -13.61 -5.36 -26.82
N MET A 429 -13.15 -6.41 -27.50
CA MET A 429 -13.06 -7.79 -26.97
C MET A 429 -12.07 -8.61 -27.79
N GLY A 430 -11.63 -9.74 -27.25
CA GLY A 430 -10.74 -10.65 -27.98
C GLY A 430 -11.36 -11.14 -29.30
N ALA A 431 -10.52 -11.36 -30.30
CA ALA A 431 -10.92 -11.69 -31.67
C ALA A 431 -11.88 -12.90 -31.74
N LYS A 432 -11.66 -13.90 -30.88
CA LYS A 432 -12.49 -15.10 -30.79
C LYS A 432 -13.97 -14.77 -30.53
N GLY A 433 -14.25 -14.03 -29.46
CA GLY A 433 -15.63 -13.65 -29.11
C GLY A 433 -16.24 -12.67 -30.11
N ALA A 434 -15.43 -11.73 -30.63
CA ALA A 434 -15.87 -10.76 -31.63
C ALA A 434 -16.33 -11.45 -32.91
N ALA A 435 -15.58 -12.44 -33.40
CA ALA A 435 -15.94 -13.21 -34.58
C ALA A 435 -17.26 -13.95 -34.41
N GLU A 436 -17.49 -14.56 -33.26
CA GLU A 436 -18.77 -15.26 -32.95
C GLU A 436 -19.97 -14.32 -32.98
N ILE A 437 -19.83 -13.09 -32.55
CA ILE A 437 -20.93 -12.09 -32.51
C ILE A 437 -21.15 -11.49 -33.89
N ILE A 438 -20.12 -10.94 -34.51
CA ILE A 438 -20.24 -10.15 -35.74
C ILE A 438 -20.59 -11.04 -36.93
N PHE A 439 -19.95 -12.22 -37.05
CA PHE A 439 -20.06 -13.09 -38.19
C PHE A 439 -20.96 -14.34 -37.94
N LYS A 440 -21.75 -14.32 -36.87
CA LYS A 440 -22.61 -15.44 -36.47
C LYS A 440 -23.40 -16.05 -37.63
N ARG A 441 -24.01 -15.21 -38.47
CA ARG A 441 -24.83 -15.70 -39.63
C ARG A 441 -23.98 -16.40 -40.68
N GLU A 442 -22.82 -15.83 -41.02
CA GLU A 442 -21.91 -16.39 -42.00
C GLU A 442 -21.31 -17.71 -41.52
N ILE A 443 -20.90 -17.76 -40.25
CA ILE A 443 -20.36 -18.97 -39.61
C ILE A 443 -21.39 -20.09 -39.60
N THR A 444 -22.65 -19.80 -39.19
CA THR A 444 -23.72 -20.80 -39.11
C THR A 444 -24.14 -21.31 -40.48
N ALA A 445 -24.06 -20.48 -41.53
CA ALA A 445 -24.48 -20.86 -42.90
C ALA A 445 -23.36 -21.58 -43.70
N ALA A 446 -22.12 -21.62 -43.16
CA ALA A 446 -20.98 -22.22 -43.86
C ALA A 446 -21.05 -23.77 -43.89
N GLN A 447 -20.55 -24.40 -44.95
CA GLN A 447 -20.40 -25.84 -45.02
C GLN A 447 -19.53 -26.42 -43.91
N ASN A 448 -18.45 -25.71 -43.53
CA ASN A 448 -17.64 -25.99 -42.34
C ASN A 448 -17.64 -24.77 -41.41
N PRO A 449 -18.51 -24.73 -40.40
CA PRO A 449 -18.61 -23.61 -39.46
C PRO A 449 -17.30 -23.32 -38.72
N GLN A 450 -16.52 -24.35 -38.37
CA GLN A 450 -15.25 -24.20 -37.64
C GLN A 450 -14.19 -23.50 -38.48
N ASP A 451 -14.02 -23.89 -39.75
CA ASP A 451 -13.03 -23.24 -40.62
C ASP A 451 -13.43 -21.79 -40.91
N LYS A 452 -14.74 -21.54 -41.10
CA LYS A 452 -15.26 -20.20 -41.30
C LYS A 452 -15.07 -19.33 -40.07
N TRP A 453 -15.24 -19.88 -38.89
CA TRP A 453 -14.96 -19.16 -37.63
C TRP A 453 -13.49 -18.78 -37.49
N LEU A 454 -12.55 -19.69 -37.74
CA LEU A 454 -11.11 -19.42 -37.74
C LEU A 454 -10.72 -18.32 -38.76
N GLU A 455 -11.30 -18.36 -39.97
CA GLU A 455 -11.11 -17.32 -40.99
C GLU A 455 -11.53 -15.94 -40.46
N LYS A 456 -12.71 -15.89 -39.82
CA LYS A 456 -13.27 -14.62 -39.29
C LYS A 456 -12.56 -14.12 -38.06
N GLU A 457 -12.12 -15.01 -37.16
CA GLU A 457 -11.24 -14.67 -36.04
C GLU A 457 -9.95 -14.02 -36.52
N LYS A 458 -9.29 -14.65 -37.49
CA LYS A 458 -8.07 -14.11 -38.11
C LYS A 458 -8.31 -12.74 -38.76
N LEU A 459 -9.37 -12.60 -39.53
CA LEU A 459 -9.75 -11.33 -40.16
C LEU A 459 -9.96 -10.23 -39.11
N TYR A 460 -10.68 -10.52 -38.02
CA TYR A 460 -10.92 -9.54 -36.96
C TYR A 460 -9.61 -9.17 -36.27
N SER A 461 -8.75 -10.16 -35.99
CA SER A 461 -7.46 -9.94 -35.36
C SER A 461 -6.56 -9.01 -36.22
N GLU A 462 -6.48 -9.28 -37.52
CA GLU A 462 -5.68 -8.44 -38.44
C GLU A 462 -6.19 -6.99 -38.53
N ILE A 463 -7.50 -6.77 -38.43
CA ILE A 463 -8.09 -5.43 -38.54
C ILE A 463 -8.05 -4.65 -37.22
N PHE A 464 -8.37 -5.31 -36.09
CA PHE A 464 -8.65 -4.61 -34.83
C PHE A 464 -7.72 -4.99 -33.67
N ALA A 465 -7.27 -6.25 -33.57
CA ALA A 465 -6.44 -6.67 -32.45
C ALA A 465 -4.95 -6.39 -32.72
N ASN A 466 -4.62 -5.11 -32.87
CA ASN A 466 -3.27 -4.63 -33.06
C ASN A 466 -3.14 -3.17 -32.54
N PRO A 467 -1.91 -2.69 -32.27
CA PRO A 467 -1.74 -1.32 -31.73
C PRO A 467 -1.89 -0.22 -32.77
N TYR A 468 -1.79 -0.55 -34.06
CA TYR A 468 -1.71 0.46 -35.13
C TYR A 468 -3.01 1.21 -35.34
N ARG A 469 -4.15 0.53 -35.20
CA ARG A 469 -5.47 1.18 -35.26
C ARG A 469 -5.67 2.22 -34.17
N ALA A 470 -5.18 1.95 -32.95
CA ALA A 470 -5.22 2.91 -31.86
C ALA A 470 -4.23 4.05 -32.09
N ALA A 471 -3.05 3.76 -32.61
CA ALA A 471 -2.03 4.75 -32.96
C ALA A 471 -2.49 5.70 -34.07
N GLU A 472 -3.15 5.19 -35.13
CA GLU A 472 -3.75 6.01 -36.21
C GLU A 472 -4.78 7.02 -35.69
N ARG A 473 -5.39 6.75 -34.54
CA ARG A 473 -6.37 7.64 -33.89
C ARG A 473 -5.78 8.52 -32.80
N GLY A 474 -4.47 8.40 -32.52
CA GLY A 474 -3.80 9.13 -31.44
C GLY A 474 -4.16 8.62 -30.02
N PHE A 475 -4.70 7.41 -29.89
CA PHE A 475 -4.98 6.77 -28.58
C PHE A 475 -3.72 6.15 -27.97
N VAL A 476 -2.75 5.81 -28.83
CA VAL A 476 -1.38 5.41 -28.47
C VAL A 476 -0.45 6.47 -29.08
N ASP A 477 0.43 7.03 -28.27
CA ASP A 477 1.35 8.09 -28.69
C ASP A 477 2.49 7.52 -29.55
N GLU A 478 2.95 6.32 -29.26
CA GLU A 478 3.99 5.66 -30.04
C GLU A 478 3.93 4.12 -29.85
N VAL A 479 4.10 3.39 -30.95
CA VAL A 479 4.37 1.95 -30.92
C VAL A 479 5.88 1.78 -30.86
N ILE A 480 6.38 1.17 -29.76
CA ILE A 480 7.82 1.10 -29.46
C ILE A 480 8.32 -0.36 -29.46
N GLU A 481 9.57 -0.55 -29.84
CA GLU A 481 10.24 -1.83 -29.57
C GLU A 481 10.35 -2.06 -28.07
N PRO A 482 10.07 -3.29 -27.57
CA PRO A 482 10.17 -3.59 -26.14
C PRO A 482 11.52 -3.23 -25.54
N SER A 483 12.62 -3.46 -26.25
CA SER A 483 13.99 -3.10 -25.85
C SER A 483 14.17 -1.61 -25.52
N GLN A 484 13.41 -0.73 -26.14
CA GLN A 484 13.50 0.73 -25.95
C GLN A 484 12.65 1.26 -24.82
N THR A 485 11.85 0.41 -24.16
CA THR A 485 10.88 0.84 -23.15
C THR A 485 11.51 1.72 -22.07
N ARG A 486 12.63 1.28 -21.46
CA ARG A 486 13.30 2.05 -20.42
C ARG A 486 13.78 3.42 -20.92
N VAL A 487 14.39 3.49 -22.09
CA VAL A 487 14.86 4.77 -22.70
C VAL A 487 13.71 5.74 -22.90
N LYS A 488 12.60 5.26 -23.45
CA LYS A 488 11.40 6.07 -23.71
C LYS A 488 10.79 6.59 -22.40
N LEU A 489 10.67 5.74 -21.39
CA LEU A 489 10.13 6.09 -20.08
C LEU A 489 10.97 7.16 -19.37
N ILE A 490 12.30 7.03 -19.36
CA ILE A 490 13.20 8.03 -18.77
C ILE A 490 12.97 9.40 -19.42
N LYS A 491 12.91 9.44 -20.76
CA LYS A 491 12.66 10.70 -21.51
C LYS A 491 11.29 11.27 -21.21
N ALA A 492 10.26 10.44 -21.18
CA ALA A 492 8.89 10.87 -20.94
C ALA A 492 8.69 11.40 -19.50
N PHE A 493 9.18 10.71 -18.48
CA PHE A 493 9.12 11.21 -17.10
C PHE A 493 9.96 12.47 -16.90
N LYS A 494 11.09 12.61 -17.62
CA LYS A 494 11.86 13.86 -17.60
C LYS A 494 11.09 15.01 -18.24
N MET A 495 10.41 14.79 -19.36
CA MET A 495 9.55 15.78 -20.01
C MET A 495 8.39 16.21 -19.10
N LEU A 496 7.82 15.28 -18.32
CA LEU A 496 6.70 15.52 -17.42
C LEU A 496 7.11 16.03 -16.02
N GLU A 497 8.39 16.27 -15.78
CA GLU A 497 8.94 16.63 -14.46
C GLU A 497 8.24 17.85 -13.82
N ASN A 498 7.83 18.82 -14.63
CA ASN A 498 7.17 20.04 -14.18
C ASN A 498 5.65 20.03 -14.50
N LYS A 499 5.05 18.85 -14.67
CA LYS A 499 3.61 18.74 -14.92
C LYS A 499 2.82 19.36 -13.77
N VAL A 500 1.88 20.25 -14.12
CA VAL A 500 0.90 20.83 -13.20
C VAL A 500 -0.49 20.59 -13.75
N VAL A 501 -1.37 20.04 -12.95
CA VAL A 501 -2.80 19.83 -13.28
C VAL A 501 -3.66 20.59 -12.27
N ASN A 502 -4.55 21.42 -12.75
CA ASN A 502 -5.52 22.15 -11.95
C ASN A 502 -6.90 21.49 -12.09
N ASN A 503 -7.21 20.56 -11.23
CA ASN A 503 -8.55 19.99 -11.16
C ASN A 503 -9.58 21.03 -10.68
N PRO A 504 -10.85 20.92 -11.07
CA PRO A 504 -11.91 21.79 -10.56
C PRO A 504 -11.92 21.81 -9.03
N ARG A 505 -12.06 23.01 -8.44
CA ARG A 505 -12.09 23.15 -6.97
C ARG A 505 -13.30 22.42 -6.40
N LYS A 506 -13.06 21.56 -5.41
CA LYS A 506 -14.07 20.80 -4.68
C LYS A 506 -13.69 20.71 -3.20
N LYS A 507 -14.64 20.41 -2.31
CA LYS A 507 -14.32 20.19 -0.89
C LYS A 507 -13.46 18.93 -0.72
N HIS A 508 -13.84 17.85 -1.41
CA HIS A 508 -13.13 16.57 -1.54
C HIS A 508 -13.74 15.80 -2.72
N GLY A 509 -13.09 14.76 -3.19
CA GLY A 509 -13.67 13.84 -4.15
C GLY A 509 -14.79 13.01 -3.52
N ASN A 510 -15.80 12.63 -4.32
CA ASN A 510 -16.84 11.68 -3.91
C ASN A 510 -16.63 10.37 -4.66
N ILE A 511 -15.57 9.66 -4.27
CA ILE A 511 -15.24 8.34 -4.82
C ILE A 511 -16.32 7.34 -4.40
N PRO A 512 -16.76 6.39 -5.27
CA PRO A 512 -17.65 5.32 -4.87
C PRO A 512 -16.97 4.44 -3.82
N LEU A 513 -17.49 4.43 -2.58
CA LEU A 513 -16.91 3.71 -1.43
C LEU A 513 -17.47 2.28 -1.32
#